data_e33c8132914de91d8fe229b476c6ae5a
#
_entry.id   e33c8132914de91d8fe229b476c6ae5a
#
_cell.length_a   1.000
_cell.length_b   1.000
_cell.length_c   1.000
_cell.angle_alpha   90.00
_cell.angle_beta   90.00
_cell.angle_gamma   90.00
#
_symmetry.space_group_name_H-M   'P 1'
#
loop_
_entity.id
_entity.type
_entity.pdbx_description
1 polymer ?
#
loop_
_entity_poly.entity_id
_entity_poly.type
_entity_poly.pdbx_seq_one_letter_code
_entity_poly.pdbx_strand_id
1 'polypeptide(L)'
;MKQSTITSSATLVDAVRIIELNTKRLAVVTDQENRVIGTLTDGDIRRSILGGSDLKTCVTESMNTQPAVARMDESDSVLHEMLKKYNIRSIPLIDHNDRYVRTFYETELYKTSSSLSTEKTFDAAVIMAGGEGNRLRPLTENLPKPMVDINGVPLLERQVRGLGKIGIKTIYISINYLGGIIKDYFADGSDFGMTIHYLHEDKKLGTAGALSLLPSIDKNSDLLIMNGDILTKSNFIHLYHFHKEHSSSITVSAIDYYVDIPYGVIDSKGTKVIGLQEKPSQRFFCNAGIYAISVDILQKVPADK
;
A
#
# COMPACT_ATOMS: atom_id res chain seq x y z
N MET A 1 11.14 -2.58 -20.79
CA MET A 1 11.51 -2.39 -19.36
C MET A 1 11.81 -0.93 -19.15
N LYS A 2 11.23 -0.26 -18.14
CA LYS A 2 11.58 1.14 -17.84
C LYS A 2 12.99 1.15 -17.26
N GLN A 3 13.86 1.98 -17.82
CA GLN A 3 15.28 2.07 -17.48
C GLN A 3 15.44 2.57 -16.04
N SER A 4 16.13 1.81 -15.18
CA SER A 4 16.39 2.17 -13.78
C SER A 4 17.86 2.57 -13.56
N THR A 5 18.67 2.56 -14.63
CA THR A 5 20.11 2.84 -14.58
C THR A 5 20.44 4.17 -15.22
N ILE A 6 21.47 4.81 -14.67
CA ILE A 6 22.14 6.01 -15.22
C ILE A 6 23.66 5.80 -15.18
N THR A 7 24.36 6.45 -16.09
CA THR A 7 25.83 6.39 -16.13
C THR A 7 26.47 7.28 -15.07
N SER A 8 27.72 6.98 -14.73
CA SER A 8 28.50 7.80 -13.79
C SER A 8 28.70 9.26 -14.22
N SER A 9 28.57 9.57 -15.50
CA SER A 9 28.68 10.93 -16.04
C SER A 9 27.35 11.71 -16.08
N ALA A 10 26.26 11.09 -15.66
CA ALA A 10 24.94 11.73 -15.63
C ALA A 10 24.87 12.83 -14.54
N THR A 11 23.88 13.71 -14.68
CA THR A 11 23.63 14.80 -13.73
C THR A 11 22.49 14.45 -12.76
N LEU A 12 22.32 15.23 -11.69
CA LEU A 12 21.21 15.07 -10.77
C LEU A 12 19.85 15.24 -11.46
N VAL A 13 19.74 16.10 -12.50
CA VAL A 13 18.49 16.24 -13.27
C VAL A 13 18.16 14.95 -14.02
N ASP A 14 19.16 14.23 -14.53
CA ASP A 14 18.95 12.95 -15.21
C ASP A 14 18.50 11.88 -14.21
N ALA A 15 19.08 11.89 -12.99
CA ALA A 15 18.63 11.00 -11.91
C ALA A 15 17.18 11.27 -11.51
N VAL A 16 16.76 12.53 -11.36
CA VAL A 16 15.35 12.90 -11.09
C VAL A 16 14.43 12.36 -12.17
N ARG A 17 14.77 12.52 -13.45
CA ARG A 17 13.96 11.98 -14.55
C ARG A 17 13.80 10.46 -14.49
N ILE A 18 14.87 9.73 -14.20
CA ILE A 18 14.82 8.26 -14.07
C ILE A 18 13.97 7.85 -12.87
N ILE A 19 14.13 8.50 -11.73
CA ILE A 19 13.36 8.23 -10.51
C ILE A 19 11.86 8.48 -10.73
N GLU A 20 11.51 9.56 -11.42
CA GLU A 20 10.13 9.90 -11.76
C GLU A 20 9.52 8.90 -12.75
N LEU A 21 10.26 8.56 -13.82
CA LEU A 21 9.81 7.62 -14.84
C LEU A 21 9.59 6.20 -14.31
N ASN A 22 10.45 5.74 -13.39
CA ASN A 22 10.35 4.36 -12.90
C ASN A 22 9.39 4.18 -11.72
N THR A 23 8.82 5.27 -11.17
CA THR A 23 7.85 5.27 -10.05
C THR A 23 8.34 4.55 -8.78
N LYS A 24 9.61 4.15 -8.72
CA LYS A 24 10.17 3.29 -7.68
C LYS A 24 11.25 3.99 -6.84
N ARG A 25 11.43 5.28 -7.08
CA ARG A 25 12.22 6.22 -6.29
C ARG A 25 13.70 5.85 -6.10
N LEU A 26 14.27 5.07 -7.03
CA LEU A 26 15.68 4.68 -7.05
C LEU A 26 16.25 4.79 -8.46
N ALA A 27 17.43 5.42 -8.59
CA ALA A 27 18.31 5.33 -9.74
C ALA A 27 19.57 4.54 -9.37
N VAL A 28 19.93 3.58 -10.20
CA VAL A 28 21.16 2.79 -10.05
C VAL A 28 22.24 3.40 -10.95
N VAL A 29 23.36 3.79 -10.36
CA VAL A 29 24.50 4.35 -11.09
C VAL A 29 25.44 3.24 -11.49
N THR A 30 25.76 3.16 -12.79
CA THR A 30 26.64 2.14 -13.35
C THR A 30 27.84 2.74 -14.05
N ASP A 31 28.92 1.97 -14.11
CA ASP A 31 30.08 2.28 -14.94
C ASP A 31 29.85 1.91 -16.43
N GLN A 32 30.89 2.07 -17.27
CA GLN A 32 30.84 1.75 -18.70
C GLN A 32 30.64 0.24 -18.98
N GLU A 33 31.01 -0.62 -18.04
CA GLU A 33 30.82 -2.08 -18.13
C GLU A 33 29.51 -2.56 -17.47
N ASN A 34 28.61 -1.61 -17.16
CA ASN A 34 27.32 -1.84 -16.51
C ASN A 34 27.44 -2.43 -15.08
N ARG A 35 28.55 -2.19 -14.37
CA ARG A 35 28.68 -2.58 -12.97
C ARG A 35 28.08 -1.51 -12.07
N VAL A 36 27.45 -1.95 -10.97
CA VAL A 36 26.85 -1.02 -10.00
C VAL A 36 27.95 -0.31 -9.20
N ILE A 37 28.03 1.00 -9.31
CA ILE A 37 28.98 1.84 -8.57
C ILE A 37 28.30 2.71 -7.51
N GLY A 38 26.99 2.82 -7.55
CA GLY A 38 26.24 3.59 -6.55
C GLY A 38 24.73 3.54 -6.79
N THR A 39 24.01 4.16 -5.86
CA THR A 39 22.56 4.38 -5.96
C THR A 39 22.20 5.79 -5.54
N LEU A 40 21.10 6.31 -6.10
CA LEU A 40 20.53 7.60 -5.77
C LEU A 40 19.03 7.47 -5.51
N THR A 41 18.57 8.08 -4.43
CA THR A 41 17.17 8.25 -4.08
C THR A 41 16.77 9.72 -4.08
N ASP A 42 15.45 10.00 -4.01
CA ASP A 42 14.97 11.38 -3.79
C ASP A 42 15.60 12.04 -2.57
N GLY A 43 15.83 11.25 -1.50
CA GLY A 43 16.47 11.74 -0.28
C GLY A 43 17.92 12.16 -0.48
N ASP A 44 18.68 11.41 -1.30
CA ASP A 44 20.07 11.73 -1.61
C ASP A 44 20.15 13.03 -2.42
N ILE A 45 19.31 13.16 -3.45
CA ILE A 45 19.23 14.36 -4.29
C ILE A 45 18.86 15.58 -3.44
N ARG A 46 17.85 15.45 -2.58
CA ARG A 46 17.42 16.54 -1.70
C ARG A 46 18.55 16.98 -0.76
N ARG A 47 19.24 16.03 -0.12
CA ARG A 47 20.39 16.35 0.75
C ARG A 47 21.51 17.06 -0.01
N SER A 48 21.81 16.62 -1.21
CA SER A 48 22.84 17.23 -2.04
C SER A 48 22.49 18.69 -2.40
N ILE A 49 21.25 18.97 -2.82
CA ILE A 49 20.77 20.32 -3.13
C ILE A 49 20.81 21.21 -1.88
N LEU A 50 20.38 20.69 -0.73
CA LEU A 50 20.47 21.43 0.54
C LEU A 50 21.92 21.69 0.98
N GLY A 51 22.86 20.84 0.55
CA GLY A 51 24.29 21.01 0.74
C GLY A 51 24.96 22.01 -0.24
N GLY A 52 24.18 22.61 -1.15
CA GLY A 52 24.66 23.63 -2.10
C GLY A 52 24.94 23.10 -3.51
N SER A 53 24.66 21.83 -3.80
CA SER A 53 24.76 21.29 -5.16
C SER A 53 23.62 21.81 -6.03
N ASP A 54 23.88 21.98 -7.33
CA ASP A 54 22.84 22.28 -8.31
C ASP A 54 22.40 21.03 -9.08
N LEU A 55 21.36 21.14 -9.89
CA LEU A 55 20.83 20.01 -10.67
C LEU A 55 21.77 19.55 -11.80
N LYS A 56 22.82 20.31 -12.11
CA LYS A 56 23.87 19.95 -13.08
C LYS A 56 25.03 19.21 -12.43
N THR A 57 25.07 19.12 -11.11
CA THR A 57 26.05 18.35 -10.35
C THR A 57 26.08 16.91 -10.83
N CYS A 58 27.26 16.31 -10.95
CA CYS A 58 27.41 14.91 -11.36
C CYS A 58 26.84 13.97 -10.29
N VAL A 59 26.18 12.91 -10.71
CA VAL A 59 25.57 11.92 -9.79
C VAL A 59 26.57 11.28 -8.85
N THR A 60 27.82 11.16 -9.26
CA THR A 60 28.91 10.57 -8.46
C THR A 60 29.26 11.37 -7.20
N GLU A 61 28.92 12.66 -7.17
CA GLU A 61 29.16 13.52 -6.00
C GLU A 61 28.08 13.38 -4.92
N SER A 62 26.93 12.80 -5.29
CA SER A 62 25.74 12.75 -4.44
C SER A 62 25.22 11.33 -4.18
N MET A 63 25.71 10.33 -4.91
CA MET A 63 25.27 8.95 -4.79
C MET A 63 25.74 8.28 -3.51
N ASN A 64 25.01 7.32 -3.03
CA ASN A 64 25.51 6.34 -2.08
C ASN A 64 26.52 5.41 -2.80
N THR A 65 27.78 5.49 -2.43
CA THR A 65 28.88 4.72 -3.04
C THR A 65 29.03 3.30 -2.47
N GLN A 66 28.29 2.96 -1.42
CA GLN A 66 28.25 1.63 -0.80
C GLN A 66 26.82 1.09 -0.76
N PRO A 67 26.15 0.92 -1.92
CA PRO A 67 24.80 0.40 -1.94
C PRO A 67 24.79 -1.07 -1.52
N ALA A 68 23.73 -1.49 -0.84
CA ALA A 68 23.46 -2.90 -0.67
C ALA A 68 23.10 -3.49 -2.04
N VAL A 69 23.87 -4.46 -2.51
CA VAL A 69 23.63 -5.23 -3.74
C VAL A 69 23.53 -6.71 -3.41
N ALA A 70 22.80 -7.48 -4.22
CA ALA A 70 22.69 -8.92 -4.08
C ALA A 70 22.91 -9.64 -5.42
N ARG A 71 23.24 -10.93 -5.37
CA ARG A 71 23.32 -11.76 -6.56
C ARG A 71 21.92 -12.05 -7.11
N MET A 72 21.83 -12.24 -8.42
CA MET A 72 20.55 -12.50 -9.08
C MET A 72 19.93 -13.84 -8.67
N ASP A 73 20.72 -14.78 -8.24
CA ASP A 73 20.35 -16.14 -7.80
C ASP A 73 20.10 -16.26 -6.29
N GLU A 74 20.17 -15.15 -5.54
CA GLU A 74 19.78 -15.14 -4.13
C GLU A 74 18.29 -15.44 -3.94
N SER A 75 17.97 -16.18 -2.88
CA SER A 75 16.59 -16.49 -2.54
C SER A 75 15.82 -15.26 -2.05
N ASP A 76 14.51 -15.25 -2.27
CA ASP A 76 13.64 -14.18 -1.80
C ASP A 76 13.72 -13.95 -0.28
N SER A 77 13.97 -15.03 0.51
CA SER A 77 14.15 -14.92 1.95
C SER A 77 15.42 -14.13 2.33
N VAL A 78 16.53 -14.36 1.63
CA VAL A 78 17.79 -13.62 1.84
C VAL A 78 17.60 -12.16 1.44
N LEU A 79 16.95 -11.91 0.29
CA LEU A 79 16.66 -10.54 -0.17
C LEU A 79 15.77 -9.81 0.83
N HIS A 80 14.78 -10.48 1.42
CA HIS A 80 13.92 -9.91 2.46
C HIS A 80 14.70 -9.54 3.73
N GLU A 81 15.57 -10.41 4.20
CA GLU A 81 16.44 -10.12 5.35
C GLU A 81 17.36 -8.92 5.08
N MET A 82 17.91 -8.82 3.85
CA MET A 82 18.72 -7.67 3.45
C MET A 82 17.92 -6.36 3.45
N LEU A 83 16.69 -6.36 2.91
CA LEU A 83 15.81 -5.19 2.94
C LEU A 83 15.57 -4.71 4.38
N LYS A 84 15.28 -5.65 5.30
CA LYS A 84 15.09 -5.34 6.73
C LYS A 84 16.38 -4.83 7.39
N LYS A 85 17.48 -5.55 7.20
CA LYS A 85 18.77 -5.23 7.81
C LYS A 85 19.26 -3.84 7.47
N TYR A 86 19.16 -3.44 6.20
CA TYR A 86 19.62 -2.15 5.71
C TYR A 86 18.53 -1.07 5.74
N ASN A 87 17.31 -1.41 6.17
CA ASN A 87 16.14 -0.52 6.16
C ASN A 87 15.90 0.16 4.79
N ILE A 88 15.99 -0.63 3.73
CA ILE A 88 15.81 -0.20 2.33
C ILE A 88 14.64 -0.93 1.68
N ARG A 89 14.09 -0.37 0.59
CA ARG A 89 12.92 -0.92 -0.12
C ARG A 89 13.27 -1.57 -1.46
N SER A 90 14.54 -1.52 -1.84
CA SER A 90 15.02 -2.04 -3.11
C SER A 90 16.49 -2.39 -3.06
N ILE A 91 16.87 -3.43 -3.79
CA ILE A 91 18.24 -3.94 -3.89
C ILE A 91 18.57 -4.12 -5.37
N PRO A 92 19.61 -3.48 -5.90
CA PRO A 92 20.15 -3.81 -7.21
C PRO A 92 20.65 -5.26 -7.22
N LEU A 93 20.21 -6.05 -8.20
CA LEU A 93 20.70 -7.41 -8.44
C LEU A 93 21.76 -7.39 -9.53
N ILE A 94 22.84 -8.13 -9.28
CA ILE A 94 23.99 -8.24 -10.15
C ILE A 94 24.22 -9.70 -10.57
N ASP A 95 24.82 -9.88 -11.73
CA ASP A 95 25.26 -11.17 -12.25
C ASP A 95 26.60 -11.60 -11.64
N HIS A 96 27.14 -12.77 -12.09
CA HIS A 96 28.44 -13.28 -11.64
C HIS A 96 29.64 -12.41 -12.04
N ASN A 97 29.45 -11.45 -12.96
CA ASN A 97 30.48 -10.50 -13.40
C ASN A 97 30.29 -9.11 -12.76
N ASP A 98 29.50 -9.00 -11.70
CA ASP A 98 29.12 -7.77 -10.99
C ASP A 98 28.33 -6.76 -11.84
N ARG A 99 27.74 -7.18 -12.97
CA ARG A 99 26.94 -6.33 -13.84
C ARG A 99 25.52 -6.24 -13.35
N TYR A 100 24.96 -5.04 -13.41
CA TYR A 100 23.57 -4.81 -13.08
C TYR A 100 22.64 -5.60 -14.00
N VAL A 101 21.71 -6.33 -13.41
CA VAL A 101 20.69 -7.09 -14.13
C VAL A 101 19.32 -6.43 -13.99
N ARG A 102 18.88 -6.22 -12.77
CA ARG A 102 17.61 -5.58 -12.41
C ARG A 102 17.64 -5.11 -10.96
N THR A 103 16.64 -4.33 -10.59
CA THR A 103 16.42 -4.02 -9.18
C THR A 103 15.30 -4.90 -8.63
N PHE A 104 15.56 -5.54 -7.50
CA PHE A 104 14.55 -6.22 -6.69
C PHE A 104 13.90 -5.21 -5.76
N TYR A 105 12.58 -5.27 -5.66
CA TYR A 105 11.80 -4.37 -4.82
C TYR A 105 11.06 -5.15 -3.75
N GLU A 106 10.94 -4.58 -2.56
CA GLU A 106 10.15 -5.16 -1.47
C GLU A 106 8.77 -5.65 -1.94
N THR A 107 8.14 -4.92 -2.87
CA THR A 107 6.86 -5.30 -3.46
C THR A 107 6.91 -6.55 -4.35
N GLU A 108 8.08 -7.06 -4.69
CA GLU A 108 8.24 -8.29 -5.49
C GLU A 108 8.20 -9.55 -4.63
N LEU A 109 8.57 -9.45 -3.36
CA LEU A 109 8.35 -10.52 -2.38
C LEU A 109 6.88 -10.98 -2.37
N TYR A 110 5.99 -10.08 -2.76
CA TYR A 110 4.56 -10.29 -2.83
C TYR A 110 4.04 -10.69 -4.22
N LYS A 111 4.93 -10.79 -5.23
CA LYS A 111 4.57 -11.18 -6.59
C LYS A 111 4.81 -12.65 -6.89
N THR A 112 5.64 -13.32 -6.13
CA THR A 112 6.01 -14.72 -6.36
C THR A 112 4.86 -15.70 -6.09
N SER A 113 3.71 -15.21 -5.57
CA SER A 113 2.47 -15.98 -5.39
C SER A 113 1.46 -15.83 -6.53
N SER A 114 1.80 -15.22 -7.66
CA SER A 114 0.86 -15.06 -8.78
C SER A 114 1.04 -16.07 -9.89
N SER A 115 1.24 -17.35 -9.56
CA SER A 115 0.71 -18.42 -10.38
C SER A 115 -0.80 -18.48 -10.12
N LEU A 116 -1.61 -18.28 -11.14
CA LEU A 116 -3.05 -18.54 -11.18
C LEU A 116 -3.30 -19.99 -10.72
N SER A 117 -3.40 -20.20 -9.42
CA SER A 117 -3.71 -21.49 -8.81
C SER A 117 -4.59 -21.23 -7.60
N THR A 118 -5.60 -21.96 -7.46
CA THR A 118 -6.37 -22.50 -6.31
C THR A 118 -5.86 -22.16 -4.89
N GLU A 119 -5.03 -21.12 -4.70
CA GLU A 119 -4.63 -20.68 -3.38
C GLU A 119 -5.84 -20.13 -2.64
N LYS A 120 -6.06 -20.66 -1.44
CA LYS A 120 -7.10 -20.17 -0.56
C LYS A 120 -6.88 -18.69 -0.29
N THR A 121 -7.92 -17.90 -0.45
CA THR A 121 -7.98 -16.49 -0.10
C THR A 121 -9.13 -16.27 0.89
N PHE A 122 -9.50 -15.03 1.13
CA PHE A 122 -10.67 -14.71 1.95
C PHE A 122 -11.94 -15.38 1.42
N ASP A 123 -12.77 -15.87 2.33
CA ASP A 123 -14.04 -16.54 1.99
C ASP A 123 -15.09 -15.53 1.49
N ALA A 124 -15.03 -14.30 2.01
CA ALA A 124 -15.86 -13.19 1.54
C ALA A 124 -15.17 -11.83 1.82
N ALA A 125 -15.71 -10.77 1.21
CA ALA A 125 -15.34 -9.41 1.52
C ALA A 125 -16.52 -8.60 2.04
N VAL A 126 -16.24 -7.62 2.91
CA VAL A 126 -17.20 -6.62 3.38
C VAL A 126 -16.72 -5.23 2.96
N ILE A 127 -17.52 -4.51 2.19
CA ILE A 127 -17.22 -3.15 1.78
C ILE A 127 -18.13 -2.18 2.52
N MET A 128 -17.52 -1.26 3.27
CA MET A 128 -18.25 -0.23 4.03
C MET A 128 -18.57 0.96 3.13
N ALA A 129 -19.80 1.01 2.62
CA ALA A 129 -20.24 2.01 1.65
C ALA A 129 -21.34 2.97 2.17
N GLY A 130 -21.72 2.88 3.44
CA GLY A 130 -22.84 3.64 4.04
C GLY A 130 -22.53 5.11 4.38
N GLY A 131 -21.33 5.62 4.11
CA GLY A 131 -20.91 6.99 4.46
C GLY A 131 -21.55 8.09 3.61
N GLU A 132 -21.90 9.25 4.21
CA GLU A 132 -22.52 10.40 3.54
C GLU A 132 -21.60 11.18 2.59
N GLY A 133 -20.28 10.99 2.67
CA GLY A 133 -19.31 11.65 1.79
C GLY A 133 -19.24 13.19 1.89
N ASN A 134 -19.66 13.78 3.01
CA ASN A 134 -19.82 15.24 3.20
C ASN A 134 -18.62 16.10 2.77
N ARG A 135 -17.39 15.57 2.87
CA ARG A 135 -16.15 16.29 2.51
C ARG A 135 -15.98 16.48 1.01
N LEU A 136 -16.71 15.70 0.19
CA LEU A 136 -16.63 15.76 -1.28
C LEU A 136 -17.84 16.50 -1.92
N ARG A 137 -18.71 17.13 -1.13
CA ARG A 137 -19.78 17.96 -1.68
C ARG A 137 -19.22 19.11 -2.55
N PRO A 138 -19.85 19.42 -3.68
CA PRO A 138 -21.17 18.99 -4.14
C PRO A 138 -21.23 17.63 -4.86
N LEU A 139 -20.10 16.97 -5.16
CA LEU A 139 -20.04 15.71 -5.93
C LEU A 139 -20.87 14.57 -5.31
N THR A 140 -21.05 14.59 -4.00
CA THR A 140 -21.70 13.53 -3.23
C THR A 140 -23.10 13.93 -2.71
N GLU A 141 -23.71 14.98 -3.25
CA GLU A 141 -25.07 15.38 -2.87
C GLU A 141 -26.12 14.39 -3.38
N ASN A 142 -25.95 13.93 -4.62
CA ASN A 142 -26.88 13.02 -5.29
C ASN A 142 -26.22 11.69 -5.69
N LEU A 143 -25.01 11.43 -5.24
CA LEU A 143 -24.24 10.24 -5.56
C LEU A 143 -23.48 9.76 -4.31
N PRO A 144 -23.62 8.49 -3.89
CA PRO A 144 -22.83 7.98 -2.77
C PRO A 144 -21.34 8.02 -3.11
N LYS A 145 -20.50 8.39 -2.12
CA LYS A 145 -19.05 8.54 -2.32
C LYS A 145 -18.38 7.36 -3.04
N PRO A 146 -18.71 6.10 -2.73
CA PRO A 146 -18.13 4.95 -3.44
C PRO A 146 -18.52 4.86 -4.93
N MET A 147 -19.56 5.57 -5.35
CA MET A 147 -20.02 5.59 -6.74
C MET A 147 -19.43 6.75 -7.55
N VAL A 148 -18.56 7.57 -6.95
CA VAL A 148 -17.84 8.61 -7.69
C VAL A 148 -17.03 7.98 -8.81
N ASP A 149 -17.17 8.52 -10.01
CA ASP A 149 -16.49 8.05 -11.21
C ASP A 149 -14.99 8.37 -11.15
N ILE A 150 -14.18 7.38 -11.50
CA ILE A 150 -12.74 7.52 -11.69
C ILE A 150 -12.39 7.00 -13.08
N ASN A 151 -12.17 7.90 -14.04
CA ASN A 151 -11.88 7.57 -15.43
C ASN A 151 -12.93 6.62 -16.06
N GLY A 152 -14.19 6.98 -15.97
CA GLY A 152 -15.32 6.28 -16.61
C GLY A 152 -15.82 5.05 -15.86
N VAL A 153 -15.34 4.75 -14.63
CA VAL A 153 -15.77 3.59 -13.83
C VAL A 153 -15.93 4.00 -12.37
N PRO A 154 -17.05 3.68 -11.71
CA PRO A 154 -17.26 3.94 -10.30
C PRO A 154 -16.16 3.29 -9.43
N LEU A 155 -15.74 3.99 -8.37
CA LEU A 155 -14.70 3.49 -7.46
C LEU A 155 -15.07 2.13 -6.86
N LEU A 156 -16.33 1.95 -6.44
CA LEU A 156 -16.82 0.70 -5.87
C LEU A 156 -16.75 -0.46 -6.89
N GLU A 157 -17.05 -0.20 -8.17
CA GLU A 157 -16.90 -1.22 -9.21
C GLU A 157 -15.45 -1.68 -9.37
N ARG A 158 -14.50 -0.74 -9.29
CA ARG A 158 -13.08 -1.10 -9.32
C ARG A 158 -12.69 -2.01 -8.17
N GLN A 159 -13.24 -1.76 -6.97
CA GLN A 159 -13.05 -2.62 -5.80
C GLN A 159 -13.65 -4.01 -6.03
N VAL A 160 -14.92 -4.08 -6.43
CA VAL A 160 -15.63 -5.36 -6.70
C VAL A 160 -14.86 -6.20 -7.73
N ARG A 161 -14.50 -5.60 -8.89
CA ARG A 161 -13.72 -6.31 -9.91
C ARG A 161 -12.33 -6.71 -9.41
N GLY A 162 -11.69 -5.88 -8.59
CA GLY A 162 -10.40 -6.17 -7.97
C GLY A 162 -10.47 -7.40 -7.05
N LEU A 163 -11.50 -7.49 -6.24
CA LEU A 163 -11.75 -8.62 -5.35
C LEU A 163 -12.06 -9.91 -6.12
N GLY A 164 -12.83 -9.82 -7.19
CA GLY A 164 -13.10 -10.97 -8.07
C GLY A 164 -11.84 -11.56 -8.70
N LYS A 165 -10.88 -10.70 -9.10
CA LYS A 165 -9.59 -11.13 -9.69
C LYS A 165 -8.72 -11.97 -8.74
N ILE A 166 -8.87 -11.80 -7.44
CA ILE A 166 -8.16 -12.58 -6.43
C ILE A 166 -8.95 -13.78 -5.91
N GLY A 167 -10.07 -14.11 -6.53
CA GLY A 167 -10.86 -15.31 -6.25
C GLY A 167 -12.00 -15.13 -5.24
N ILE A 168 -12.19 -13.97 -4.64
CA ILE A 168 -13.34 -13.69 -3.78
C ILE A 168 -14.62 -13.69 -4.63
N LYS A 169 -15.63 -14.45 -4.21
CA LYS A 169 -16.90 -14.58 -4.95
C LYS A 169 -18.07 -13.94 -4.23
N THR A 170 -18.01 -13.82 -2.91
CA THR A 170 -19.10 -13.27 -2.09
C THR A 170 -18.67 -11.92 -1.53
N ILE A 171 -19.47 -10.89 -1.76
CA ILE A 171 -19.25 -9.54 -1.25
C ILE A 171 -20.48 -9.08 -0.48
N TYR A 172 -20.28 -8.58 0.72
CA TYR A 172 -21.28 -7.86 1.50
C TYR A 172 -21.00 -6.37 1.38
N ILE A 173 -21.98 -5.57 0.95
CA ILE A 173 -21.85 -4.12 0.85
C ILE A 173 -22.75 -3.49 1.92
N SER A 174 -22.14 -2.83 2.90
CA SER A 174 -22.89 -2.03 3.87
C SER A 174 -23.35 -0.74 3.18
N ILE A 175 -24.65 -0.49 3.23
CA ILE A 175 -25.30 0.67 2.60
C ILE A 175 -26.18 1.41 3.60
N ASN A 176 -26.24 2.73 3.46
CA ASN A 176 -27.13 3.62 4.19
C ASN A 176 -27.54 4.78 3.28
N TYR A 177 -26.81 5.92 3.32
CA TYR A 177 -27.11 7.10 2.52
C TYR A 177 -27.02 6.80 1.03
N LEU A 178 -28.11 7.10 0.30
CA LEU A 178 -28.24 6.82 -1.14
C LEU A 178 -27.90 5.38 -1.55
N GLY A 179 -28.06 4.42 -0.64
CA GLY A 179 -27.76 3.00 -0.86
C GLY A 179 -28.55 2.35 -2.00
N GLY A 180 -29.73 2.90 -2.36
CA GLY A 180 -30.50 2.48 -3.52
C GLY A 180 -29.71 2.55 -4.82
N ILE A 181 -28.92 3.62 -5.03
CA ILE A 181 -28.08 3.79 -6.24
C ILE A 181 -27.04 2.65 -6.35
N ILE A 182 -26.44 2.25 -5.22
CA ILE A 182 -25.48 1.13 -5.19
C ILE A 182 -26.21 -0.17 -5.54
N LYS A 183 -27.37 -0.39 -4.93
CA LYS A 183 -28.17 -1.60 -5.14
C LYS A 183 -28.65 -1.73 -6.58
N ASP A 184 -29.12 -0.63 -7.18
CA ASP A 184 -29.59 -0.60 -8.57
C ASP A 184 -28.44 -0.85 -9.56
N TYR A 185 -27.22 -0.38 -9.25
CA TYR A 185 -26.04 -0.54 -10.09
C TYR A 185 -25.49 -1.96 -10.10
N PHE A 186 -25.38 -2.60 -8.93
CA PHE A 186 -24.73 -3.90 -8.80
C PHE A 186 -25.72 -5.08 -8.81
N ALA A 187 -27.00 -4.82 -8.59
CA ALA A 187 -28.06 -5.84 -8.45
C ALA A 187 -27.63 -6.99 -7.50
N ASP A 188 -27.66 -8.23 -7.92
CA ASP A 188 -27.19 -9.40 -7.19
C ASP A 188 -25.68 -9.71 -7.41
N GLY A 189 -25.02 -8.92 -8.26
CA GLY A 189 -23.61 -9.08 -8.60
C GLY A 189 -23.32 -10.03 -9.75
N SER A 190 -24.33 -10.67 -10.36
CA SER A 190 -24.17 -11.65 -11.43
C SER A 190 -23.42 -11.09 -12.65
N ASP A 191 -23.69 -9.84 -13.04
CA ASP A 191 -23.02 -9.15 -14.14
C ASP A 191 -21.52 -8.91 -13.89
N PHE A 192 -21.09 -9.02 -12.63
CA PHE A 192 -19.71 -8.88 -12.22
C PHE A 192 -19.05 -10.24 -11.93
N GLY A 193 -19.79 -11.35 -12.10
CA GLY A 193 -19.35 -12.70 -11.74
C GLY A 193 -19.18 -12.91 -10.24
N MET A 194 -19.96 -12.18 -9.44
CA MET A 194 -19.93 -12.15 -7.98
C MET A 194 -21.31 -12.47 -7.43
N THR A 195 -21.37 -12.78 -6.13
CA THR A 195 -22.62 -12.78 -5.34
C THR A 195 -22.54 -11.59 -4.40
N ILE A 196 -23.45 -10.62 -4.54
CA ILE A 196 -23.48 -9.40 -3.73
C ILE A 196 -24.67 -9.40 -2.80
N HIS A 197 -24.42 -9.20 -1.51
CA HIS A 197 -25.43 -9.03 -0.47
C HIS A 197 -25.31 -7.63 0.11
N TYR A 198 -26.46 -7.05 0.50
CA TYR A 198 -26.51 -5.70 1.06
C TYR A 198 -26.81 -5.75 2.56
N LEU A 199 -25.97 -5.08 3.34
CA LEU A 199 -26.18 -4.88 4.77
C LEU A 199 -26.76 -3.48 4.96
N HIS A 200 -28.05 -3.41 5.29
CA HIS A 200 -28.77 -2.16 5.50
C HIS A 200 -28.53 -1.61 6.90
N GLU A 201 -27.95 -0.44 7.01
CA GLU A 201 -27.77 0.28 8.27
C GLU A 201 -28.95 1.24 8.47
N ASP A 202 -29.87 0.96 9.38
CA ASP A 202 -30.97 1.86 9.74
C ASP A 202 -30.49 3.13 10.47
N LYS A 203 -29.35 3.03 11.15
CA LYS A 203 -28.63 4.11 11.82
C LYS A 203 -27.13 3.98 11.50
N LYS A 204 -26.37 5.06 11.67
CA LYS A 204 -24.91 5.00 11.51
C LYS A 204 -24.30 4.11 12.59
N LEU A 205 -23.84 2.94 12.20
CA LEU A 205 -23.22 1.96 13.10
C LEU A 205 -21.70 2.11 13.19
N GLY A 206 -21.10 3.00 12.38
CA GLY A 206 -19.65 3.13 12.27
C GLY A 206 -19.01 1.94 11.53
N THR A 207 -17.67 1.93 11.45
CA THR A 207 -16.97 0.94 10.63
C THR A 207 -17.16 -0.50 11.11
N ALA A 208 -17.20 -0.74 12.42
CA ALA A 208 -17.33 -2.09 12.96
C ALA A 208 -18.78 -2.54 13.15
N GLY A 209 -19.70 -1.61 13.40
CA GLY A 209 -21.08 -1.92 13.73
C GLY A 209 -21.83 -2.59 12.58
N ALA A 210 -21.55 -2.24 11.32
CA ALA A 210 -22.14 -2.90 10.16
C ALA A 210 -21.83 -4.41 10.10
N LEU A 211 -20.77 -4.88 10.75
CA LEU A 211 -20.43 -6.30 10.82
C LEU A 211 -21.44 -7.10 11.65
N SER A 212 -22.18 -6.47 12.56
CA SER A 212 -23.26 -7.12 13.31
C SER A 212 -24.45 -7.52 12.43
N LEU A 213 -24.56 -6.93 11.22
CA LEU A 213 -25.60 -7.23 10.24
C LEU A 213 -25.26 -8.43 9.34
N LEU A 214 -24.05 -8.98 9.45
CA LEU A 214 -23.64 -10.12 8.65
C LEU A 214 -24.53 -11.35 9.00
N PRO A 215 -24.91 -12.14 8.00
CA PRO A 215 -25.56 -13.42 8.26
C PRO A 215 -24.59 -14.37 8.99
N SER A 216 -25.12 -15.49 9.47
CA SER A 216 -24.27 -16.54 10.03
C SER A 216 -23.28 -17.04 8.98
N ILE A 217 -22.00 -16.85 9.24
CA ILE A 217 -20.88 -17.31 8.41
C ILE A 217 -20.13 -18.39 9.17
N ASP A 218 -19.50 -19.33 8.44
CA ASP A 218 -18.68 -20.37 9.06
C ASP A 218 -17.59 -19.73 9.94
N LYS A 219 -17.48 -20.20 11.16
CA LYS A 219 -16.51 -19.69 12.16
C LYS A 219 -15.05 -19.83 11.73
N ASN A 220 -14.76 -20.76 10.81
CA ASN A 220 -13.42 -20.98 10.28
C ASN A 220 -13.11 -20.09 9.06
N SER A 221 -14.03 -19.23 8.69
CA SER A 221 -13.85 -18.30 7.58
C SER A 221 -13.03 -17.08 7.97
N ASP A 222 -12.37 -16.51 6.98
CA ASP A 222 -11.66 -15.24 7.09
C ASP A 222 -12.29 -14.21 6.13
N LEU A 223 -12.51 -13.01 6.62
CA LEU A 223 -13.12 -11.91 5.88
C LEU A 223 -12.11 -10.82 5.58
N LEU A 224 -12.16 -10.30 4.36
CA LEU A 224 -11.54 -9.03 4.01
C LEU A 224 -12.55 -7.90 4.23
N ILE A 225 -12.22 -6.94 5.06
CA ILE A 225 -13.04 -5.75 5.29
C ILE A 225 -12.32 -4.52 4.76
N MET A 226 -13.04 -3.68 4.03
CA MET A 226 -12.46 -2.45 3.51
C MET A 226 -13.49 -1.32 3.39
N ASN A 227 -13.00 -0.09 3.51
CA ASN A 227 -13.84 1.08 3.26
C ASN A 227 -14.13 1.23 1.76
N GLY A 228 -15.36 1.62 1.41
CA GLY A 228 -15.82 1.78 0.04
C GLY A 228 -15.21 2.97 -0.73
N ASP A 229 -14.41 3.80 -0.05
CA ASP A 229 -13.75 4.97 -0.64
C ASP A 229 -12.24 4.79 -0.86
N ILE A 230 -11.76 3.55 -0.82
CA ILE A 230 -10.33 3.23 -0.96
C ILE A 230 -10.01 2.89 -2.42
N LEU A 231 -9.01 3.59 -2.97
CA LEU A 231 -8.33 3.20 -4.20
C LEU A 231 -6.91 2.72 -3.87
N THR A 232 -6.65 1.43 -4.05
CA THR A 232 -5.39 0.82 -3.64
C THR A 232 -4.85 -0.18 -4.66
N LYS A 233 -3.53 -0.38 -4.63
CA LYS A 233 -2.82 -1.47 -5.32
C LYS A 233 -2.33 -2.54 -4.33
N SER A 234 -2.84 -2.55 -3.11
CA SER A 234 -2.46 -3.52 -2.09
C SER A 234 -2.70 -4.95 -2.56
N ASN A 235 -1.79 -5.85 -2.20
CA ASN A 235 -1.93 -7.26 -2.46
C ASN A 235 -2.73 -7.92 -1.31
N PHE A 236 -4.01 -8.20 -1.56
CA PHE A 236 -4.89 -8.82 -0.54
C PHE A 236 -4.56 -10.30 -0.30
N ILE A 237 -3.99 -11.00 -1.27
CA ILE A 237 -3.52 -12.39 -1.08
C ILE A 237 -2.39 -12.40 -0.03
N HIS A 238 -1.46 -11.44 -0.13
CA HIS A 238 -0.40 -11.30 0.87
C HIS A 238 -0.97 -10.96 2.26
N LEU A 239 -1.97 -10.07 2.34
CA LEU A 239 -2.65 -9.77 3.60
C LEU A 239 -3.28 -11.02 4.21
N TYR A 240 -3.88 -11.88 3.38
CA TYR A 240 -4.45 -13.17 3.81
C TYR A 240 -3.36 -14.09 4.40
N HIS A 241 -2.26 -14.30 3.66
CA HIS A 241 -1.17 -15.15 4.13
C HIS A 241 -0.54 -14.63 5.42
N PHE A 242 -0.30 -13.32 5.51
CA PHE A 242 0.20 -12.68 6.72
C PHE A 242 -0.74 -12.92 7.91
N HIS A 243 -2.04 -12.75 7.69
CA HIS A 243 -3.07 -12.98 8.71
C HIS A 243 -3.05 -14.43 9.22
N LYS A 244 -2.95 -15.41 8.32
CA LYS A 244 -2.90 -16.85 8.66
C LYS A 244 -1.59 -17.25 9.34
N GLU A 245 -0.46 -16.80 8.84
CA GLU A 245 0.87 -17.09 9.39
C GLU A 245 1.00 -16.64 10.84
N HIS A 246 0.42 -15.48 11.17
CA HIS A 246 0.46 -14.95 12.53
C HIS A 246 -0.71 -15.40 13.41
N SER A 247 -1.61 -16.25 12.89
CA SER A 247 -2.81 -16.74 13.62
C SER A 247 -3.57 -15.59 14.30
N SER A 248 -3.67 -14.45 13.61
CA SER A 248 -4.26 -13.23 14.17
C SER A 248 -5.79 -13.29 14.07
N SER A 249 -6.51 -12.84 15.10
CA SER A 249 -7.96 -12.64 14.99
C SER A 249 -8.31 -11.43 14.14
N ILE A 250 -7.46 -10.38 14.16
CA ILE A 250 -7.57 -9.18 13.32
C ILE A 250 -6.18 -8.78 12.85
N THR A 251 -6.05 -8.51 11.55
CA THR A 251 -4.87 -7.86 10.96
C THR A 251 -5.29 -6.52 10.35
N VAL A 252 -4.62 -5.46 10.74
CA VAL A 252 -4.91 -4.09 10.27
C VAL A 252 -3.84 -3.66 9.28
N SER A 253 -4.26 -3.27 8.08
CA SER A 253 -3.34 -2.64 7.13
C SER A 253 -3.08 -1.19 7.54
N ALA A 254 -1.81 -0.80 7.53
CA ALA A 254 -1.39 0.55 7.85
C ALA A 254 -0.56 1.14 6.71
N ILE A 255 -0.60 2.47 6.61
CA ILE A 255 0.25 3.25 5.72
C ILE A 255 1.21 4.10 6.55
N ASP A 256 2.40 4.29 6.03
CA ASP A 256 3.36 5.24 6.59
C ASP A 256 2.89 6.67 6.29
N TYR A 257 2.82 7.48 7.33
CA TYR A 257 2.58 8.90 7.24
C TYR A 257 3.70 9.66 7.94
N TYR A 258 4.30 10.62 7.25
CA TYR A 258 5.42 11.40 7.77
C TYR A 258 4.97 12.84 8.01
N VAL A 259 5.32 13.37 9.18
CA VAL A 259 5.13 14.80 9.53
C VAL A 259 6.51 15.42 9.68
N ASP A 260 6.85 16.30 8.77
CA ASP A 260 8.08 17.09 8.84
C ASP A 260 7.84 18.30 9.75
N ILE A 261 8.60 18.41 10.83
CA ILE A 261 8.54 19.55 11.74
C ILE A 261 9.60 20.55 11.28
N PRO A 262 9.23 21.76 10.80
CA PRO A 262 10.18 22.70 10.20
C PRO A 262 11.02 23.47 11.23
N TYR A 263 11.01 23.05 12.50
CA TYR A 263 11.71 23.68 13.63
C TYR A 263 12.53 22.67 14.41
N GLY A 264 13.48 23.15 15.19
CA GLY A 264 14.14 22.34 16.22
C GLY A 264 13.14 21.91 17.29
N VAL A 265 13.07 20.60 17.55
CA VAL A 265 12.22 20.02 18.60
C VAL A 265 13.07 19.78 19.85
N ILE A 266 12.58 20.29 20.98
CA ILE A 266 13.26 20.17 22.27
C ILE A 266 12.67 18.99 23.04
N ASP A 267 13.50 18.03 23.38
CA ASP A 267 13.14 16.96 24.31
C ASP A 267 13.41 17.45 25.75
N SER A 268 12.40 17.39 26.61
CA SER A 268 12.51 17.87 27.98
C SER A 268 12.02 16.84 29.01
N LYS A 269 12.64 16.84 30.17
CA LYS A 269 12.18 16.12 31.36
C LYS A 269 11.95 17.13 32.50
N GLY A 270 10.69 17.47 32.72
CA GLY A 270 10.34 18.60 33.61
C GLY A 270 10.87 19.91 33.04
N THR A 271 11.68 20.64 33.81
CA THR A 271 12.29 21.92 33.42
C THR A 271 13.65 21.77 32.72
N LYS A 272 14.18 20.54 32.56
CA LYS A 272 15.49 20.29 31.98
C LYS A 272 15.37 19.88 30.55
N VAL A 273 16.13 20.54 29.66
CA VAL A 273 16.33 20.09 28.26
C VAL A 273 17.27 18.90 28.30
N ILE A 274 16.86 17.77 27.65
CA ILE A 274 17.62 16.54 27.58
C ILE A 274 18.06 16.20 26.14
N GLY A 275 17.47 16.86 25.15
CA GLY A 275 17.83 16.69 23.75
C GLY A 275 17.29 17.80 22.87
N LEU A 276 17.85 17.90 21.66
CA LEU A 276 17.38 18.77 20.59
C LEU A 276 17.48 18.01 19.27
N GLN A 277 16.39 17.97 18.52
CA GLN A 277 16.30 17.35 17.19
C GLN A 277 16.01 18.45 16.16
N GLU A 278 16.94 18.69 15.23
CA GLU A 278 16.75 19.73 14.21
C GLU A 278 15.88 19.18 13.08
N LYS A 279 14.73 19.84 12.86
CA LYS A 279 13.77 19.56 11.79
C LYS A 279 13.46 18.05 11.63
N PRO A 280 13.03 17.37 12.69
CA PRO A 280 12.79 15.94 12.63
C PRO A 280 11.59 15.61 11.75
N SER A 281 11.66 14.48 11.05
CA SER A 281 10.52 13.85 10.39
C SER A 281 9.98 12.74 11.29
N GLN A 282 8.76 12.88 11.77
CA GLN A 282 8.10 11.88 12.60
C GLN A 282 7.26 10.95 11.73
N ARG A 283 7.46 9.64 11.91
CA ARG A 283 6.72 8.59 11.21
C ARG A 283 5.55 8.11 12.07
N PHE A 284 4.38 8.02 11.45
CA PHE A 284 3.18 7.46 12.03
C PHE A 284 2.66 6.31 11.17
N PHE A 285 2.10 5.27 11.80
CA PHE A 285 1.30 4.27 11.12
C PHE A 285 -0.16 4.72 11.14
N CYS A 286 -0.67 5.10 9.97
CA CYS A 286 -2.05 5.48 9.81
C CYS A 286 -2.89 4.30 9.29
N ASN A 287 -4.08 4.14 9.84
CA ASN A 287 -5.01 3.09 9.43
C ASN A 287 -5.38 3.26 7.95
N ALA A 288 -5.16 2.22 7.15
CA ALA A 288 -5.49 2.22 5.73
C ALA A 288 -6.98 1.93 5.44
N GLY A 289 -7.77 1.59 6.44
CA GLY A 289 -9.17 1.19 6.28
C GLY A 289 -9.35 -0.18 5.61
N ILE A 290 -8.36 -1.06 5.73
CA ILE A 290 -8.37 -2.42 5.20
C ILE A 290 -7.98 -3.38 6.31
N TYR A 291 -8.75 -4.46 6.48
CA TYR A 291 -8.58 -5.39 7.58
C TYR A 291 -8.80 -6.83 7.11
N ALA A 292 -8.03 -7.77 7.65
CA ALA A 292 -8.33 -9.19 7.62
C ALA A 292 -8.87 -9.59 8.98
N ILE A 293 -9.99 -10.31 9.03
CA ILE A 293 -10.68 -10.68 10.27
C ILE A 293 -11.07 -12.15 10.20
N SER A 294 -10.73 -12.91 11.23
CA SER A 294 -11.30 -14.24 11.46
C SER A 294 -12.72 -14.10 12.00
N VAL A 295 -13.65 -14.89 11.44
CA VAL A 295 -15.11 -14.75 11.74
C VAL A 295 -15.43 -14.96 13.23
N ASP A 296 -14.64 -15.75 13.95
CA ASP A 296 -14.83 -16.00 15.39
C ASP A 296 -14.86 -14.72 16.23
N ILE A 297 -14.16 -13.65 15.82
CA ILE A 297 -14.15 -12.36 16.53
C ILE A 297 -15.46 -11.57 16.38
N LEU A 298 -16.27 -11.88 15.35
CA LEU A 298 -17.52 -11.15 15.11
C LEU A 298 -18.49 -11.27 16.28
N GLN A 299 -18.40 -12.34 17.08
CA GLN A 299 -19.21 -12.51 18.29
C GLN A 299 -18.94 -11.44 19.35
N LYS A 300 -17.79 -10.71 19.25
CA LYS A 300 -17.43 -9.62 20.16
C LYS A 300 -17.88 -8.26 19.64
N VAL A 301 -18.44 -8.19 18.42
CA VAL A 301 -18.97 -6.94 17.87
C VAL A 301 -20.32 -6.64 18.52
N PRO A 302 -20.49 -5.50 19.21
CA PRO A 302 -21.76 -5.15 19.82
C PRO A 302 -22.82 -4.93 18.75
N ALA A 303 -24.02 -5.50 18.94
CA ALA A 303 -25.12 -5.38 18.00
C ALA A 303 -25.72 -3.95 17.88
N ASP A 304 -25.46 -3.07 18.85
CA ASP A 304 -26.16 -1.78 19.01
C ASP A 304 -25.25 -0.55 19.18
N LYS A 305 -24.00 -0.62 18.83
CA LYS A 305 -23.08 0.54 18.98
C LYS A 305 -22.58 1.05 17.65
#